data_cc5c4bbbe0a353ba65d26451a539348d
#
_entry.id   cc5c4bbbe0a353ba65d26451a539348d
#
_cell.length_a   1.000
_cell.length_b   1.000
_cell.length_c   1.000
_cell.angle_alpha   90.00
_cell.angle_beta   90.00
_cell.angle_gamma   90.00
#
_symmetry.space_group_name_H-M   'P 1'
#
loop_
_entity.id
_entity.type
_entity.pdbx_description
1 polymer ?
#
loop_
_entity_poly.entity_id
_entity_poly.type
_entity_poly.pdbx_seq_one_letter_code
_entity_poly.pdbx_strand_id
1 'polypeptide(L)'
;MIRPLFASLLAVTVLSAPLEAQGQKKKEPKFDGRPLSSWVGDLKADAPYTRNRAAYAIGGMGSAAKAAVPALIEALKDAEPTVRFPVCIALREIGPEAKDAVPALTEALDDGNDDVAAMARKALIAITGEDPRPFGSH
;
A
#
# COMPACT_ATOMS: atom_id res chain seq x y z
N MET A 1 41.28 18.62 -57.52
CA MET A 1 40.64 17.41 -56.95
C MET A 1 39.94 17.76 -55.67
N ILE A 2 38.67 17.85 -55.73
CA ILE A 2 37.83 18.16 -54.58
C ILE A 2 37.57 16.84 -53.87
N ARG A 3 38.17 16.65 -52.72
CA ARG A 3 37.75 15.57 -51.84
C ARG A 3 36.39 15.90 -51.29
N PRO A 4 35.40 15.03 -51.45
CA PRO A 4 34.17 15.19 -50.70
C PRO A 4 34.56 15.07 -49.23
N LEU A 5 34.43 16.15 -48.52
CA LEU A 5 34.30 16.09 -47.09
C LEU A 5 33.06 15.26 -46.78
N PHE A 6 33.31 13.97 -46.57
CA PHE A 6 32.35 13.21 -45.81
C PHE A 6 32.36 13.82 -44.40
N ALA A 7 31.56 14.82 -44.24
CA ALA A 7 31.03 15.08 -42.92
C ALA A 7 30.35 13.76 -42.53
N SER A 8 31.07 12.92 -41.84
CA SER A 8 30.39 11.91 -41.07
C SER A 8 29.49 12.66 -40.13
N LEU A 9 28.27 12.83 -40.58
CA LEU A 9 27.18 13.02 -39.64
C LEU A 9 27.23 11.75 -38.81
N LEU A 10 27.98 11.79 -37.73
CA LEU A 10 27.64 11.01 -36.58
C LEU A 10 26.26 11.51 -36.21
N ALA A 11 25.27 10.88 -36.80
CA ALA A 11 23.95 10.87 -36.21
C ALA A 11 24.19 10.26 -34.83
N VAL A 12 24.47 11.12 -33.87
CA VAL A 12 24.20 10.81 -32.50
C VAL A 12 22.70 10.64 -32.50
N THR A 13 22.26 9.46 -32.83
CA THR A 13 20.98 9.02 -32.34
C THR A 13 21.14 9.03 -30.84
N VAL A 14 21.00 10.22 -30.28
CA VAL A 14 20.55 10.30 -28.92
C VAL A 14 19.28 9.54 -28.96
N LEU A 15 19.33 8.29 -28.52
CA LEU A 15 18.17 7.56 -28.11
C LEU A 15 17.63 8.40 -26.96
N SER A 16 16.95 9.50 -27.31
CA SER A 16 16.11 10.19 -26.36
C SER A 16 14.96 9.21 -26.13
N ALA A 17 15.18 8.31 -25.17
CA ALA A 17 14.06 7.69 -24.53
C ALA A 17 13.07 8.81 -24.25
N PRO A 18 11.78 8.67 -24.62
CA PRO A 18 10.81 9.71 -24.38
C PRO A 18 10.96 10.16 -22.94
N LEU A 19 10.88 11.45 -22.69
CA LEU A 19 11.01 12.07 -21.36
C LEU A 19 10.17 11.33 -20.30
N GLU A 20 9.11 10.67 -20.73
CA GLU A 20 8.20 9.80 -19.96
C GLU A 20 8.88 8.50 -19.49
N ALA A 21 9.91 7.98 -20.19
CA ALA A 21 10.64 6.80 -19.78
C ALA A 21 11.85 7.13 -18.89
N GLN A 22 12.25 8.38 -18.80
CA GLN A 22 13.37 8.83 -17.99
C GLN A 22 12.95 9.23 -16.57
N GLY A 23 12.21 8.32 -15.89
CA GLY A 23 12.08 8.45 -14.45
C GLY A 23 11.10 9.51 -13.99
N GLN A 24 9.93 9.60 -14.60
CA GLN A 24 8.78 10.01 -13.80
C GLN A 24 8.55 8.90 -12.78
N LYS A 25 9.29 8.97 -11.66
CA LYS A 25 8.84 8.32 -10.45
C LYS A 25 7.40 8.76 -10.27
N LYS A 26 6.44 7.83 -10.42
CA LYS A 26 5.04 8.08 -10.06
C LYS A 26 5.10 8.80 -8.74
N LYS A 27 4.58 10.01 -8.71
CA LYS A 27 4.61 10.86 -7.52
C LYS A 27 3.91 10.08 -6.42
N GLU A 28 4.63 9.69 -5.38
CA GLU A 28 4.06 8.95 -4.27
C GLU A 28 2.86 9.71 -3.70
N PRO A 29 1.78 9.01 -3.33
CA PRO A 29 0.70 9.64 -2.61
C PRO A 29 1.22 10.20 -1.29
N LYS A 30 0.64 11.30 -0.87
CA LYS A 30 1.00 11.99 0.37
C LYS A 30 -0.21 12.11 1.28
N PHE A 31 0.03 12.01 2.56
CA PHE A 31 -0.93 12.34 3.59
C PHE A 31 -0.25 13.30 4.57
N ASP A 32 -0.91 14.41 4.86
CA ASP A 32 -0.35 15.46 5.73
C ASP A 32 1.07 15.89 5.32
N GLY A 33 1.26 16.07 4.00
CA GLY A 33 2.55 16.49 3.42
C GLY A 33 3.65 15.42 3.40
N ARG A 34 3.45 14.27 4.04
CA ARG A 34 4.43 13.17 4.11
C ARG A 34 4.12 12.09 3.05
N PRO A 35 5.15 11.59 2.34
CA PRO A 35 4.96 10.56 1.34
C PRO A 35 4.62 9.21 1.99
N LEU A 36 3.94 8.34 1.21
CA LEU A 36 3.56 6.99 1.64
C LEU A 36 4.74 6.19 2.19
N SER A 37 5.90 6.25 1.56
CA SER A 37 7.10 5.52 2.00
C SER A 37 7.51 5.87 3.42
N SER A 38 7.35 7.12 3.82
CA SER A 38 7.62 7.57 5.20
C SER A 38 6.66 6.96 6.21
N TRP A 39 5.37 6.91 5.86
CA TRP A 39 4.36 6.27 6.72
C TRP A 39 4.55 4.76 6.81
N VAL A 40 4.92 4.13 5.71
CA VAL A 40 5.25 2.68 5.70
C VAL A 40 6.43 2.39 6.64
N GLY A 41 7.46 3.23 6.64
CA GLY A 41 8.56 3.12 7.60
C GLY A 41 8.08 3.20 9.06
N ASP A 42 7.16 4.09 9.35
CA ASP A 42 6.60 4.28 10.70
C ASP A 42 5.76 3.10 11.19
N LEU A 43 5.28 2.22 10.30
CA LEU A 43 4.63 0.96 10.72
C LEU A 43 5.55 0.03 11.51
N LYS A 44 6.85 0.23 11.45
CA LYS A 44 7.88 -0.52 12.18
C LYS A 44 8.52 0.27 13.33
N ALA A 45 7.99 1.44 13.65
CA ALA A 45 8.50 2.25 14.74
C ALA A 45 8.36 1.53 16.09
N ASP A 46 9.26 1.83 17.02
CA ASP A 46 9.24 1.22 18.37
C ASP A 46 7.97 1.61 19.14
N ALA A 47 7.54 2.87 19.05
CA ALA A 47 6.37 3.34 19.76
C ALA A 47 5.06 2.88 19.11
N PRO A 48 4.18 2.19 19.84
CA PRO A 48 2.87 1.77 19.32
C PRO A 48 2.02 2.92 18.78
N TYR A 49 2.08 4.06 19.43
CA TYR A 49 1.38 5.26 18.96
C TYR A 49 1.81 5.68 17.55
N THR A 50 3.11 5.61 17.25
CA THR A 50 3.64 5.94 15.91
C THR A 50 3.15 4.94 14.88
N ARG A 51 3.14 3.64 15.20
CA ARG A 51 2.63 2.60 14.32
C ARG A 51 1.12 2.75 14.06
N ASN A 52 0.34 3.04 15.10
CA ASN A 52 -1.08 3.34 15.03
C ASN A 52 -1.35 4.51 14.07
N ARG A 53 -0.67 5.63 14.29
CA ARG A 53 -0.80 6.83 13.46
C ARG A 53 -0.46 6.56 12.00
N ALA A 54 0.60 5.78 11.75
CA ALA A 54 1.01 5.40 10.39
C ALA A 54 -0.10 4.62 9.67
N ALA A 55 -0.72 3.65 10.33
CA ALA A 55 -1.80 2.87 9.75
C ALA A 55 -3.01 3.75 9.39
N TYR A 56 -3.41 4.67 10.25
CA TYR A 56 -4.48 5.62 9.95
C TYR A 56 -4.13 6.55 8.77
N ALA A 57 -2.90 7.06 8.73
CA ALA A 57 -2.46 7.93 7.63
C ALA A 57 -2.47 7.20 6.29
N ILE A 58 -2.01 5.95 6.26
CA ILE A 58 -2.04 5.10 5.06
C ILE A 58 -3.49 4.87 4.62
N GLY A 59 -4.39 4.56 5.54
CA GLY A 59 -5.82 4.43 5.26
C GLY A 59 -6.45 5.69 4.67
N GLY A 60 -6.00 6.85 5.13
CA GLY A 60 -6.44 8.16 4.61
C GLY A 60 -6.09 8.41 3.14
N MET A 61 -5.11 7.68 2.60
CA MET A 61 -4.75 7.74 1.17
C MET A 61 -5.58 6.80 0.30
N GLY A 62 -6.38 5.91 0.89
CA GLY A 62 -7.25 4.97 0.17
C GLY A 62 -6.50 4.10 -0.82
N SER A 63 -7.09 3.85 -1.98
CA SER A 63 -6.51 2.98 -3.03
C SER A 63 -5.15 3.45 -3.55
N ALA A 64 -4.84 4.75 -3.40
CA ALA A 64 -3.53 5.27 -3.77
C ALA A 64 -2.39 4.67 -2.93
N ALA A 65 -2.70 4.12 -1.75
CA ALA A 65 -1.74 3.47 -0.86
C ALA A 65 -1.54 1.98 -1.12
N LYS A 66 -1.97 1.45 -2.25
CA LYS A 66 -1.84 0.01 -2.57
C LYS A 66 -0.41 -0.54 -2.42
N ALA A 67 0.61 0.28 -2.64
CA ALA A 67 2.00 -0.12 -2.45
C ALA A 67 2.34 -0.45 -0.99
N ALA A 68 1.53 -0.03 -0.02
CA ALA A 68 1.70 -0.34 1.39
C ALA A 68 1.12 -1.70 1.79
N VAL A 69 0.39 -2.40 0.91
CA VAL A 69 -0.29 -3.66 1.25
C VAL A 69 0.67 -4.69 1.86
N PRO A 70 1.87 -4.97 1.32
CA PRO A 70 2.78 -5.92 1.95
C PRO A 70 3.16 -5.54 3.38
N ALA A 71 3.43 -4.26 3.63
CA ALA A 71 3.78 -3.78 4.97
C ALA A 71 2.59 -3.84 5.95
N LEU A 72 1.38 -3.59 5.46
CA LEU A 72 0.15 -3.71 6.24
C LEU A 72 -0.13 -5.17 6.61
N ILE A 73 0.14 -6.12 5.72
CA ILE A 73 0.02 -7.56 6.01
C ILE A 73 0.92 -7.94 7.18
N GLU A 74 2.17 -7.49 7.19
CA GLU A 74 3.07 -7.70 8.32
C GLU A 74 2.57 -7.02 9.60
N ALA A 75 2.03 -5.82 9.50
CA ALA A 75 1.50 -5.06 10.63
C ALA A 75 0.22 -5.68 11.24
N LEU A 76 -0.48 -6.57 10.54
CA LEU A 76 -1.58 -7.35 11.12
C LEU A 76 -1.11 -8.28 12.26
N LYS A 77 0.18 -8.58 12.33
CA LYS A 77 0.81 -9.37 13.39
C LYS A 77 1.32 -8.54 14.56
N ASP A 78 1.05 -7.24 14.58
CA ASP A 78 1.49 -6.37 15.67
C ASP A 78 0.97 -6.88 17.03
N ALA A 79 1.80 -6.78 18.06
CA ALA A 79 1.42 -7.20 19.40
C ALA A 79 0.25 -6.38 19.98
N GLU A 80 0.10 -5.13 19.51
CA GLU A 80 -0.89 -4.19 20.03
C GLU A 80 -2.17 -4.19 19.19
N PRO A 81 -3.34 -4.50 19.77
CA PRO A 81 -4.60 -4.40 19.05
C PRO A 81 -4.90 -2.98 18.58
N THR A 82 -4.39 -1.96 19.29
CA THR A 82 -4.48 -0.55 18.90
C THR A 82 -3.73 -0.24 17.60
N VAL A 83 -2.83 -1.10 17.15
CA VAL A 83 -2.17 -1.04 15.86
C VAL A 83 -2.89 -1.93 14.84
N ARG A 84 -3.25 -3.16 15.18
CA ARG A 84 -3.93 -4.08 14.26
C ARG A 84 -5.27 -3.53 13.76
N PHE A 85 -6.02 -2.85 14.63
CA PHE A 85 -7.31 -2.27 14.27
C PHE A 85 -7.20 -1.25 13.11
N PRO A 86 -6.38 -0.18 13.19
CA PRO A 86 -6.23 0.75 12.07
C PRO A 86 -5.56 0.13 10.85
N VAL A 87 -4.76 -0.94 11.01
CA VAL A 87 -4.23 -1.70 9.87
C VAL A 87 -5.36 -2.34 9.07
N CYS A 88 -6.34 -2.94 9.74
CA CYS A 88 -7.55 -3.46 9.08
C CYS A 88 -8.34 -2.34 8.39
N ILE A 89 -8.44 -1.16 9.01
CA ILE A 89 -9.07 0.01 8.38
C ILE A 89 -8.32 0.40 7.10
N ALA A 90 -6.99 0.47 7.15
CA ALA A 90 -6.19 0.84 5.99
C ALA A 90 -6.42 -0.13 4.83
N LEU A 91 -6.44 -1.43 5.09
CA LEU A 91 -6.71 -2.44 4.06
C LEU A 91 -8.13 -2.32 3.51
N ARG A 92 -9.12 -2.02 4.36
CA ARG A 92 -10.49 -1.71 3.92
C ARG A 92 -10.54 -0.51 2.98
N GLU A 93 -9.87 0.58 3.33
CA GLU A 93 -9.86 1.81 2.53
C GLU A 93 -9.09 1.65 1.20
N ILE A 94 -8.07 0.80 1.16
CA ILE A 94 -7.40 0.43 -0.09
C ILE A 94 -8.36 -0.35 -0.99
N GLY A 95 -9.21 -1.20 -0.41
CA GLY A 95 -10.24 -1.93 -1.11
C GLY A 95 -9.69 -3.08 -1.99
N PRO A 96 -10.27 -3.31 -3.18
CA PRO A 96 -9.92 -4.48 -4.02
C PRO A 96 -8.44 -4.61 -4.37
N GLU A 97 -7.69 -3.53 -4.37
CA GLU A 97 -6.24 -3.54 -4.59
C GLU A 97 -5.46 -4.21 -3.44
N ALA A 98 -6.11 -4.46 -2.30
CA ALA A 98 -5.54 -5.15 -1.15
C ALA A 98 -5.82 -6.67 -1.14
N LYS A 99 -6.17 -7.28 -2.26
CA LYS A 99 -6.52 -8.71 -2.35
C LYS A 99 -5.46 -9.65 -1.78
N ASP A 100 -4.19 -9.29 -1.83
CA ASP A 100 -3.11 -10.09 -1.27
C ASP A 100 -3.17 -10.19 0.26
N ALA A 101 -3.93 -9.30 0.91
CA ALA A 101 -4.16 -9.34 2.35
C ALA A 101 -5.30 -10.29 2.77
N VAL A 102 -6.04 -10.88 1.84
CA VAL A 102 -7.18 -11.73 2.15
C VAL A 102 -6.82 -12.89 3.07
N PRO A 103 -5.73 -13.66 2.86
CA PRO A 103 -5.37 -14.72 3.79
C PRO A 103 -5.09 -14.21 5.22
N ALA A 104 -4.34 -13.12 5.35
CA ALA A 104 -4.01 -12.55 6.66
C ALA A 104 -5.23 -11.95 7.38
N LEU A 105 -6.13 -11.31 6.64
CA LEU A 105 -7.39 -10.80 7.19
C LEU A 105 -8.34 -11.94 7.59
N THR A 106 -8.30 -13.07 6.90
CA THR A 106 -9.07 -14.25 7.27
C THR A 106 -8.60 -14.81 8.61
N GLU A 107 -7.30 -14.85 8.85
CA GLU A 107 -6.76 -15.19 10.17
C GLU A 107 -7.19 -14.17 11.24
N ALA A 108 -7.22 -12.88 10.90
CA ALA A 108 -7.62 -11.83 11.82
C ALA A 108 -9.11 -11.87 12.21
N LEU A 109 -9.95 -12.65 11.53
CA LEU A 109 -11.32 -12.92 11.97
C LEU A 109 -11.38 -13.61 13.33
N ASP A 110 -10.33 -14.31 13.70
CA ASP A 110 -10.18 -15.00 14.98
C ASP A 110 -9.27 -14.24 15.96
N ASP A 111 -9.04 -12.96 15.71
CA ASP A 111 -8.26 -12.10 16.61
C ASP A 111 -8.87 -12.09 18.01
N GLY A 112 -8.02 -12.13 19.03
CA GLY A 112 -8.45 -12.09 20.42
C GLY A 112 -9.13 -10.78 20.83
N ASN A 113 -8.96 -9.73 20.04
CA ASN A 113 -9.65 -8.46 20.20
C ASN A 113 -10.87 -8.41 19.26
N ASP A 114 -12.07 -8.27 19.82
CA ASP A 114 -13.32 -8.31 19.07
C ASP A 114 -13.44 -7.18 18.03
N ASP A 115 -12.90 -6.01 18.33
CA ASP A 115 -12.94 -4.86 17.41
C ASP A 115 -12.03 -5.10 16.20
N VAL A 116 -10.88 -5.71 16.41
CA VAL A 116 -9.97 -6.12 15.33
C VAL A 116 -10.64 -7.17 14.44
N ALA A 117 -11.23 -8.19 15.04
CA ALA A 117 -11.94 -9.26 14.31
C ALA A 117 -13.11 -8.68 13.48
N ALA A 118 -13.91 -7.79 14.07
CA ALA A 118 -15.00 -7.13 13.37
C ALA A 118 -14.52 -6.26 12.22
N MET A 119 -13.41 -5.53 12.40
CA MET A 119 -12.85 -4.70 11.35
C MET A 119 -12.21 -5.52 10.24
N ALA A 120 -11.57 -6.65 10.57
CA ALA A 120 -11.06 -7.61 9.58
C ALA A 120 -12.18 -8.13 8.66
N ARG A 121 -13.35 -8.44 9.24
CA ARG A 121 -14.53 -8.84 8.45
C ARG A 121 -14.97 -7.73 7.49
N LYS A 122 -15.06 -6.49 7.98
CA LYS A 122 -15.41 -5.33 7.13
C LYS A 122 -14.39 -5.11 6.01
N ALA A 123 -13.10 -5.30 6.30
CA ALA A 123 -12.05 -5.20 5.29
C ALA A 123 -12.20 -6.29 4.22
N LEU A 124 -12.45 -7.53 4.61
CA LEU A 124 -12.69 -8.63 3.67
C LEU A 124 -13.88 -8.35 2.75
N ILE A 125 -14.99 -7.84 3.30
CA ILE A 125 -16.16 -7.46 2.49
C ILE A 125 -15.79 -6.36 1.49
N ALA A 126 -15.04 -5.35 1.91
CA ALA A 126 -14.61 -4.25 1.04
C ALA A 126 -13.67 -4.71 -0.08
N ILE A 127 -12.83 -5.71 0.20
CA ILE A 127 -11.84 -6.22 -0.75
C ILE A 127 -12.46 -7.23 -1.73
N THR A 128 -13.28 -8.15 -1.24
CA THR A 128 -13.82 -9.29 -2.02
C THR A 128 -15.24 -9.09 -2.51
N GLY A 129 -16.00 -8.20 -1.87
CA GLY A 129 -17.44 -8.06 -2.10
C GLY A 129 -18.30 -9.10 -1.40
N GLU A 130 -17.69 -10.06 -0.69
CA GLU A 130 -18.39 -11.17 -0.05
C GLU A 130 -18.16 -11.17 1.46
N ASP A 131 -19.21 -11.52 2.22
CA ASP A 131 -19.09 -11.71 3.65
C ASP A 131 -18.48 -13.10 3.96
N PRO A 132 -17.29 -13.15 4.58
CA PRO A 132 -16.63 -14.41 4.88
C PRO A 132 -17.37 -15.26 5.91
N ARG A 133 -18.26 -14.65 6.68
CA ARG A 133 -19.10 -15.34 7.69
C ARG A 133 -20.56 -14.87 7.55
N PRO A 134 -21.30 -15.39 6.56
CA PRO A 134 -22.70 -15.07 6.43
C PRO A 134 -23.49 -15.50 7.68
N PHE A 135 -24.54 -14.74 8.00
CA PHE A 135 -25.35 -14.97 9.19
C PHE A 135 -25.76 -16.45 9.32
N GLY A 136 -25.44 -17.06 10.45
CA GLY A 136 -25.80 -18.45 10.79
C GLY A 136 -24.70 -19.49 10.74
N SER A 137 -23.47 -19.12 10.38
CA SER A 137 -22.30 -19.99 10.55
C SER A 137 -21.67 -19.76 11.93
N HIS A 138 -22.15 -20.49 12.91
CA HIS A 138 -21.49 -20.62 14.21
C HIS A 138 -20.47 -21.74 14.15
#